data_9234df9ed7d267eb25b9788295786048
#
_entry.id   9234df9ed7d267eb25b9788295786048
#
_cell.length_a   1.000
_cell.length_b   1.000
_cell.length_c   1.000
_cell.angle_alpha   90.00
_cell.angle_beta   90.00
_cell.angle_gamma   90.00
#
_symmetry.space_group_name_H-M   'P 1'
#
loop_
_entity.id
_entity.type
_entity.pdbx_description
1 polymer ?
#
loop_
_entity_poly.entity_id
_entity_poly.type
_entity_poly.pdbx_seq_one_letter_code
_entity_poly.pdbx_strand_id
1 'polypeptide(L)'
;MKLIGDGCPSGSAVALASPDQATVTVAFSMFEVTMEPGRTGGVAKSCLTQIPIVVSEGFALTSSRITYRGFADLNDGVRAQLSTVYQGRDRRRPDREVADIRPSKNGDWEITQRPDGSVRSGCGTTTNLDIVTTLGLRAPRRVSSTTGSTIAMDTLDATTRIAGTPVYTPALEIGLTFVPCSGAVTRARA
;
A
#
# COMPACT_ATOMS: atom_id res chain seq x y z
N MET A 1 11.31 10.26 0.60
CA MET A 1 10.68 8.96 0.39
C MET A 1 11.47 8.17 -0.63
N LYS A 2 11.49 6.83 -0.51
CA LYS A 2 12.14 5.93 -1.47
C LYS A 2 11.15 4.83 -1.88
N LEU A 3 11.21 4.45 -3.16
CA LEU A 3 10.46 3.35 -3.75
C LEU A 3 11.47 2.41 -4.42
N ILE A 4 11.45 1.13 -4.02
CA ILE A 4 12.49 0.16 -4.43
C ILE A 4 11.83 -1.20 -4.65
N GLY A 5 12.01 -1.78 -5.83
CA GLY A 5 11.53 -3.13 -6.14
C GLY A 5 11.17 -3.31 -7.61
N ASP A 6 10.90 -4.54 -7.98
CA ASP A 6 10.46 -4.91 -9.34
C ASP A 6 9.01 -4.51 -9.63
N GLY A 7 8.20 -4.28 -8.59
CA GLY A 7 6.86 -3.68 -8.69
C GLY A 7 6.88 -2.17 -8.86
N CYS A 8 7.99 -1.50 -8.55
CA CYS A 8 8.13 -0.05 -8.67
C CYS A 8 9.55 0.33 -9.15
N PRO A 9 9.90 0.02 -10.39
CA PRO A 9 11.16 0.44 -10.98
C PRO A 9 11.35 1.96 -10.90
N SER A 10 12.59 2.42 -10.96
CA SER A 10 12.88 3.85 -10.89
C SER A 10 12.08 4.64 -11.93
N GLY A 11 11.39 5.69 -11.48
CA GLY A 11 10.54 6.55 -12.33
C GLY A 11 9.13 6.02 -12.59
N SER A 12 8.76 4.84 -12.09
CA SER A 12 7.41 4.26 -12.28
C SER A 12 6.44 4.54 -11.14
N ALA A 13 6.82 5.33 -10.16
CA ALA A 13 5.92 5.69 -9.08
C ALA A 13 6.19 7.11 -8.57
N VAL A 14 5.12 7.78 -8.19
CA VAL A 14 5.13 9.13 -7.61
C VAL A 14 4.36 9.12 -6.31
N ALA A 15 4.85 9.84 -5.33
CA ALA A 15 4.14 10.00 -4.08
C ALA A 15 4.01 11.47 -3.67
N LEU A 16 2.87 11.78 -3.13
CA LEU A 16 2.44 13.10 -2.72
C LEU A 16 1.92 13.05 -1.29
N ALA A 17 2.30 14.04 -0.49
CA ALA A 17 1.69 14.26 0.81
C ALA A 17 0.56 15.30 0.67
N SER A 18 -0.52 15.11 1.42
CA SER A 18 -1.58 16.12 1.54
C SER A 18 -1.05 17.38 2.23
N PRO A 19 -1.65 18.56 1.97
CA PRO A 19 -1.22 19.82 2.60
C PRO A 19 -1.21 19.78 4.14
N ASP A 20 -2.12 19.04 4.74
CA ASP A 20 -2.22 18.82 6.19
C ASP A 20 -1.28 17.72 6.72
N GLN A 21 -0.52 17.09 5.81
CA GLN A 21 0.42 16.00 6.09
C GLN A 21 -0.20 14.77 6.79
N ALA A 22 -1.53 14.67 6.79
CA ALA A 22 -2.25 13.55 7.38
C ALA A 22 -2.41 12.36 6.41
N THR A 23 -2.16 12.57 5.13
CA THR A 23 -2.29 11.53 4.10
C THR A 23 -1.08 11.53 3.16
N VAL A 24 -0.60 10.36 2.83
CA VAL A 24 0.38 10.15 1.75
C VAL A 24 -0.27 9.28 0.69
N THR A 25 -0.22 9.73 -0.55
CA THR A 25 -0.72 8.98 -1.71
C THR A 25 0.43 8.55 -2.60
N VAL A 26 0.35 7.33 -3.15
CA VAL A 26 1.32 6.82 -4.10
C VAL A 26 0.58 6.35 -5.35
N ALA A 27 1.02 6.85 -6.49
CA ALA A 27 0.60 6.41 -7.80
C ALA A 27 1.68 5.52 -8.42
N PHE A 28 1.28 4.41 -9.00
CA PHE A 28 2.16 3.49 -9.73
C PHE A 28 1.75 3.47 -11.20
N SER A 29 2.72 3.38 -12.11
CA SER A 29 2.47 3.21 -13.54
C SER A 29 2.92 1.86 -14.09
N MET A 30 3.57 1.03 -13.28
CA MET A 30 4.13 -0.26 -13.70
C MET A 30 4.01 -1.37 -12.64
N PHE A 31 3.21 -1.17 -11.59
CA PHE A 31 3.04 -2.21 -10.58
C PHE A 31 1.97 -3.21 -11.02
N GLU A 32 2.33 -4.00 -12.00
CA GLU A 32 1.49 -5.00 -12.63
C GLU A 32 2.16 -6.38 -12.59
N VAL A 33 1.38 -7.41 -12.36
CA VAL A 33 1.79 -8.81 -12.42
C VAL A 33 0.91 -9.52 -13.45
N THR A 34 1.54 -10.09 -14.46
CA THR A 34 0.86 -10.85 -15.52
C THR A 34 1.28 -12.32 -15.45
N MET A 35 0.34 -13.21 -15.64
CA MET A 35 0.54 -14.64 -15.76
C MET A 35 0.12 -15.10 -17.16
N GLU A 36 1.06 -15.66 -17.89
CA GLU A 36 0.84 -16.19 -19.24
C GLU A 36 -0.17 -17.35 -19.27
N PRO A 37 -0.87 -17.55 -20.40
CA PRO A 37 -1.76 -18.68 -20.60
C PRO A 37 -1.07 -20.03 -20.33
N GLY A 38 -1.76 -20.94 -19.66
CA GLY A 38 -1.24 -22.28 -19.37
C GLY A 38 -0.11 -22.35 -18.32
N ARG A 39 0.36 -21.21 -17.82
CA ARG A 39 1.37 -21.19 -16.76
C ARG A 39 0.79 -21.70 -15.45
N THR A 40 1.53 -22.57 -14.76
CA THR A 40 1.21 -23.07 -13.43
C THR A 40 2.15 -22.49 -12.38
N GLY A 41 1.73 -22.53 -11.12
CA GLY A 41 2.52 -22.00 -10.01
C GLY A 41 2.24 -20.54 -9.72
N GLY A 42 3.25 -19.80 -9.31
CA GLY A 42 3.11 -18.39 -8.89
C GLY A 42 4.04 -17.44 -9.61
N VAL A 43 3.61 -16.19 -9.70
CA VAL A 43 4.42 -15.04 -10.12
C VAL A 43 4.07 -13.88 -9.19
N ALA A 44 5.03 -13.07 -8.81
CA ALA A 44 4.82 -11.92 -7.93
C ALA A 44 5.83 -10.82 -8.24
N LYS A 45 5.47 -9.59 -7.89
CA LYS A 45 6.35 -8.43 -7.85
C LYS A 45 6.17 -7.71 -6.50
N SER A 46 7.21 -7.04 -6.06
CA SER A 46 7.23 -6.32 -4.78
C SER A 46 7.74 -4.90 -4.91
N CYS A 47 7.22 -4.02 -4.06
CA CYS A 47 7.68 -2.65 -3.89
C CYS A 47 7.88 -2.34 -2.41
N LEU A 48 9.06 -1.91 -2.02
CA LEU A 48 9.34 -1.30 -0.73
C LEU A 48 9.10 0.20 -0.83
N THR A 49 8.14 0.70 -0.07
CA THR A 49 7.84 2.13 0.11
C THR A 49 8.38 2.58 1.46
N GLN A 50 9.37 3.47 1.46
CA GLN A 50 9.97 4.05 2.67
C GLN A 50 9.54 5.50 2.82
N ILE A 51 8.82 5.82 3.88
CA ILE A 51 8.25 7.13 4.15
C ILE A 51 8.85 7.69 5.44
N PRO A 52 9.68 8.73 5.38
CA PRO A 52 10.09 9.46 6.57
C PRO A 52 8.91 10.28 7.08
N ILE A 53 8.56 10.11 8.35
CA ILE A 53 7.49 10.83 9.03
C ILE A 53 8.10 11.70 10.12
N VAL A 54 7.95 13.01 9.99
CA VAL A 54 8.34 13.98 11.03
C VAL A 54 7.14 14.18 11.96
N VAL A 55 7.31 13.85 13.23
CA VAL A 55 6.27 14.00 14.23
C VAL A 55 6.55 15.27 15.03
N SER A 56 5.60 16.18 15.07
CA SER A 56 5.72 17.44 15.82
C SER A 56 5.89 17.20 17.31
N GLU A 57 6.59 18.10 18.00
CA GLU A 57 6.71 18.06 19.47
C GLU A 57 5.32 17.97 20.14
N GLY A 58 5.22 17.17 21.19
CA GLY A 58 3.97 16.93 21.91
C GLY A 58 3.02 15.94 21.26
N PHE A 59 3.33 15.39 20.09
CA PHE A 59 2.53 14.38 19.40
C PHE A 59 3.30 13.08 19.20
N ALA A 60 2.55 12.00 19.04
CA ALA A 60 3.05 10.69 18.64
C ALA A 60 2.17 10.14 17.50
N LEU A 61 2.78 9.45 16.55
CA LEU A 61 2.06 8.67 15.55
C LEU A 61 1.55 7.37 16.19
N THR A 62 0.27 7.04 16.03
CA THR A 62 -0.33 5.88 16.70
C THR A 62 -0.93 4.84 15.79
N SER A 63 -1.41 5.21 14.62
CA SER A 63 -2.00 4.26 13.68
C SER A 63 -2.01 4.82 12.28
N SER A 64 -2.17 3.93 11.33
CA SER A 64 -2.39 4.28 9.94
C SER A 64 -3.52 3.42 9.38
N ARG A 65 -4.26 3.99 8.45
CA ARG A 65 -5.11 3.26 7.54
C ARG A 65 -4.42 3.25 6.19
N ILE A 66 -4.34 2.10 5.57
CA ILE A 66 -3.69 1.97 4.28
C ILE A 66 -4.69 1.34 3.32
N THR A 67 -5.04 2.07 2.27
CA THR A 67 -5.98 1.62 1.25
C THR A 67 -5.23 1.39 -0.06
N TYR A 68 -5.38 0.21 -0.58
CA TYR A 68 -4.82 -0.26 -1.85
C TYR A 68 -5.93 -0.36 -2.88
N ARG A 69 -5.65 0.13 -4.09
CA ARG A 69 -6.60 0.08 -5.21
C ARG A 69 -5.90 -0.39 -6.48
N GLY A 70 -6.66 -0.98 -7.35
CA GLY A 70 -6.16 -1.43 -8.63
C GLY A 70 -7.22 -2.16 -9.44
N PHE A 71 -6.75 -2.78 -10.50
CA PHE A 71 -7.55 -3.58 -11.44
C PHE A 71 -7.08 -5.03 -11.43
N ALA A 72 -8.00 -5.96 -11.65
CA ALA A 72 -7.68 -7.38 -11.84
C ALA A 72 -8.52 -7.96 -12.97
N ASP A 73 -7.88 -8.75 -13.81
CA ASP A 73 -8.51 -9.64 -14.80
C ASP A 73 -8.01 -11.06 -14.54
N LEU A 74 -8.82 -11.82 -13.80
CA LEU A 74 -8.45 -13.15 -13.31
C LEU A 74 -9.32 -14.22 -13.97
N ASN A 75 -8.67 -15.11 -14.67
CA ASN A 75 -9.30 -16.32 -15.18
C ASN A 75 -9.68 -17.32 -14.09
N ASP A 76 -10.56 -18.25 -14.45
CA ASP A 76 -11.00 -19.30 -13.55
C ASP A 76 -9.83 -20.08 -12.95
N GLY A 77 -9.86 -20.23 -11.64
CA GLY A 77 -8.84 -20.95 -10.87
C GLY A 77 -7.59 -20.14 -10.55
N VAL A 78 -7.32 -19.01 -11.20
CA VAL A 78 -6.21 -18.13 -10.84
C VAL A 78 -6.61 -17.26 -9.65
N ARG A 79 -5.78 -17.24 -8.62
CA ARG A 79 -5.95 -16.41 -7.43
C ARG A 79 -4.93 -15.29 -7.43
N ALA A 80 -5.36 -14.09 -7.09
CA ALA A 80 -4.47 -12.98 -6.82
C ALA A 80 -4.38 -12.74 -5.31
N GLN A 81 -3.23 -12.26 -4.87
CA GLN A 81 -2.96 -11.98 -3.47
C GLN A 81 -2.21 -10.66 -3.33
N LEU A 82 -2.69 -9.82 -2.43
CA LEU A 82 -1.97 -8.68 -1.89
C LEU A 82 -1.37 -9.10 -0.55
N SER A 83 -0.06 -9.06 -0.43
CA SER A 83 0.65 -9.27 0.83
C SER A 83 1.42 -8.01 1.20
N THR A 84 1.27 -7.55 2.42
CA THR A 84 1.94 -6.36 2.92
C THR A 84 2.69 -6.67 4.21
N VAL A 85 3.87 -6.09 4.33
CA VAL A 85 4.67 -6.15 5.55
C VAL A 85 4.95 -4.72 5.98
N TYR A 86 4.51 -4.38 7.17
CA TYR A 86 4.72 -3.07 7.78
C TYR A 86 5.83 -3.16 8.82
N GLN A 87 6.78 -2.24 8.73
CA GLN A 87 7.87 -2.15 9.68
C GLN A 87 8.05 -0.71 10.15
N GLY A 88 7.77 -0.47 11.42
CA GLY A 88 8.14 0.76 12.11
C GLY A 88 9.50 0.61 12.81
N ARG A 89 10.15 1.73 13.12
CA ARG A 89 11.51 1.77 13.68
C ARG A 89 11.66 0.99 15.00
N ASP A 90 10.60 0.90 15.80
CA ASP A 90 10.68 0.39 17.18
C ASP A 90 10.16 -1.05 17.35
N ARG A 91 9.84 -1.75 16.27
CA ARG A 91 9.29 -3.10 16.37
C ARG A 91 10.28 -4.20 16.05
N ARG A 92 10.37 -5.12 16.99
CA ARG A 92 11.14 -6.37 16.84
C ARG A 92 10.50 -7.36 15.86
N ARG A 93 9.22 -7.18 15.52
CA ARG A 93 8.50 -8.03 14.54
C ARG A 93 7.73 -7.16 13.58
N PRO A 94 7.92 -7.37 12.28
CA PRO A 94 7.08 -6.74 11.26
C PRO A 94 5.65 -7.28 11.38
N ASP A 95 4.69 -6.42 11.11
CA ASP A 95 3.29 -6.81 10.97
C ASP A 95 3.04 -7.23 9.52
N ARG A 96 2.36 -8.35 9.34
CA ARG A 96 2.07 -8.89 8.01
C ARG A 96 0.58 -9.08 7.83
N GLU A 97 0.05 -8.48 6.78
CA GLU A 97 -1.31 -8.67 6.35
C GLU A 97 -1.34 -9.31 4.96
N VAL A 98 -2.34 -10.15 4.73
CA VAL A 98 -2.56 -10.83 3.46
C VAL A 98 -4.03 -10.74 3.11
N ALA A 99 -4.33 -10.33 1.89
CA ALA A 99 -5.67 -10.29 1.34
C ALA A 99 -5.73 -11.04 0.02
N ASP A 100 -6.72 -11.91 -0.13
CA ASP A 100 -6.95 -12.68 -1.34
C ASP A 100 -7.99 -11.98 -2.22
N ILE A 101 -7.67 -11.83 -3.49
CA ILE A 101 -8.59 -11.42 -4.55
C ILE A 101 -9.03 -12.69 -5.27
N ARG A 102 -10.34 -12.95 -5.21
CA ARG A 102 -10.93 -14.24 -5.65
C ARG A 102 -10.88 -14.40 -7.17
N PRO A 103 -10.85 -15.66 -7.66
CA PRO A 103 -10.92 -15.97 -9.09
C PRO A 103 -12.15 -15.38 -9.78
N SER A 104 -12.08 -15.30 -11.10
CA SER A 104 -13.11 -14.73 -11.98
C SER A 104 -13.42 -13.26 -11.67
N LYS A 105 -12.46 -12.54 -11.09
CA LYS A 105 -12.53 -11.09 -10.91
C LYS A 105 -12.13 -10.42 -12.22
N ASN A 106 -13.04 -9.61 -12.74
CA ASN A 106 -12.75 -8.67 -13.82
C ASN A 106 -13.23 -7.30 -13.38
N GLY A 107 -12.31 -6.35 -13.24
CA GLY A 107 -12.59 -4.98 -12.82
C GLY A 107 -11.81 -4.55 -11.59
N ASP A 108 -12.20 -3.40 -11.04
CA ASP A 108 -11.52 -2.73 -9.95
C ASP A 108 -11.61 -3.49 -8.63
N TRP A 109 -10.58 -3.36 -7.82
CA TRP A 109 -10.53 -3.87 -6.46
C TRP A 109 -10.02 -2.80 -5.49
N GLU A 110 -10.51 -2.86 -4.26
CA GLU A 110 -10.05 -2.03 -3.14
C GLU A 110 -9.89 -2.90 -1.90
N ILE A 111 -8.78 -2.72 -1.19
CA ILE A 111 -8.46 -3.39 0.07
C ILE A 111 -7.95 -2.35 1.05
N THR A 112 -8.62 -2.24 2.20
CA THR A 112 -8.18 -1.39 3.30
C THR A 112 -7.61 -2.26 4.41
N GLN A 113 -6.38 -1.96 4.82
CA GLN A 113 -5.68 -2.59 5.93
C GLN A 113 -5.46 -1.58 7.07
N ARG A 114 -5.42 -2.10 8.30
CA ARG A 114 -5.14 -1.32 9.50
C ARG A 114 -4.06 -2.05 10.29
N PRO A 115 -2.78 -1.79 9.96
CA PRO A 115 -1.69 -2.47 10.64
C PRO A 115 -1.77 -2.22 12.15
N ASP A 116 -1.86 -3.32 12.90
CA ASP A 116 -2.16 -3.29 14.34
C ASP A 116 -0.97 -2.77 15.14
N GLY A 117 -0.94 -1.45 15.28
CA GLY A 117 0.07 -0.72 16.05
C GLY A 117 1.52 -0.86 15.54
N SER A 118 1.74 -1.37 14.32
CA SER A 118 3.07 -1.48 13.70
C SER A 118 3.67 -0.10 13.37
N VAL A 119 2.81 0.90 13.21
CA VAL A 119 3.21 2.28 12.95
C VAL A 119 3.00 3.10 14.21
N ARG A 120 4.01 3.14 15.07
CA ARG A 120 4.03 4.02 16.24
C ARG A 120 5.35 4.77 16.29
N SER A 121 5.31 6.03 16.72
CA SER A 121 6.52 6.80 17.02
C SER A 121 6.61 7.10 18.50
N GLY A 122 7.80 7.42 18.96
CA GLY A 122 7.98 8.19 20.21
C GLY A 122 7.41 9.60 20.04
N CYS A 123 7.25 10.29 21.14
CA CYS A 123 6.78 11.66 21.20
C CYS A 123 7.81 12.61 20.55
N GLY A 124 7.37 13.42 19.59
CA GLY A 124 8.22 14.39 18.90
C GLY A 124 9.40 13.78 18.13
N THR A 125 9.33 12.50 17.77
CA THR A 125 10.45 11.81 17.12
C THR A 125 10.16 11.57 15.64
N THR A 126 11.16 11.81 14.79
CA THR A 126 11.12 11.37 13.40
C THR A 126 11.19 9.84 13.35
N THR A 127 10.28 9.25 12.59
CA THR A 127 10.22 7.80 12.36
C THR A 127 10.18 7.50 10.86
N ASN A 128 10.46 6.25 10.49
CA ASN A 128 10.23 5.77 9.14
C ASN A 128 9.08 4.74 9.16
N LEU A 129 8.22 4.85 8.19
CA LEU A 129 7.26 3.81 7.85
C LEU A 129 7.77 3.09 6.61
N ASP A 130 8.14 1.84 6.78
CA ASP A 130 8.54 0.95 5.70
C ASP A 130 7.39 -0.02 5.40
N ILE A 131 6.93 -0.02 4.15
CA ILE A 131 5.86 -0.87 3.67
C ILE A 131 6.39 -1.69 2.51
N VAL A 132 6.47 -3.01 2.68
CA VAL A 132 6.72 -3.93 1.56
C VAL A 132 5.38 -4.43 1.06
N THR A 133 5.00 -3.99 -0.13
CA THR A 133 3.79 -4.43 -0.82
C THR A 133 4.17 -5.46 -1.87
N THR A 134 3.50 -6.61 -1.88
CA THR A 134 3.70 -7.67 -2.86
C THR A 134 2.36 -8.01 -3.51
N LEU A 135 2.28 -7.89 -4.83
CA LEU A 135 1.21 -8.45 -5.64
C LEU A 135 1.65 -9.80 -6.20
N GLY A 136 0.78 -10.78 -6.13
CA GLY A 136 1.05 -12.11 -6.65
C GLY A 136 -0.15 -12.74 -7.34
N LEU A 137 0.13 -13.52 -8.38
CA LEU A 137 -0.82 -14.41 -9.04
C LEU A 137 -0.40 -15.85 -8.79
N ARG A 138 -1.37 -16.72 -8.55
CA ARG A 138 -1.15 -18.16 -8.37
C ARG A 138 -2.19 -18.97 -9.13
N ALA A 139 -1.72 -19.80 -10.03
CA ALA A 139 -2.53 -20.75 -10.76
C ALA A 139 -2.46 -22.16 -10.14
N PRO A 140 -3.53 -22.96 -10.19
CA PRO A 140 -3.51 -24.37 -9.81
C PRO A 140 -2.62 -25.18 -10.75
N ARG A 141 -2.27 -26.40 -10.35
CA ARG A 141 -1.39 -27.29 -11.15
C ARG A 141 -1.94 -27.66 -12.53
N ARG A 142 -3.24 -27.52 -12.73
CA ARG A 142 -3.91 -27.76 -14.02
C ARG A 142 -4.76 -26.56 -14.35
N VAL A 143 -4.31 -25.76 -15.30
CA VAL A 143 -5.03 -24.60 -15.83
C VAL A 143 -5.36 -24.92 -17.29
N SER A 144 -6.64 -24.85 -17.64
CA SER A 144 -7.10 -24.97 -19.03
C SER A 144 -7.30 -23.62 -19.70
N SER A 145 -6.90 -22.51 -19.05
CA SER A 145 -7.13 -21.17 -19.59
C SER A 145 -6.26 -20.91 -20.82
N THR A 146 -6.87 -20.46 -21.87
CA THR A 146 -6.24 -19.99 -23.12
C THR A 146 -5.87 -18.51 -23.08
N THR A 147 -6.30 -17.81 -22.04
CA THR A 147 -6.02 -16.37 -21.80
C THR A 147 -5.15 -16.19 -20.57
N GLY A 148 -4.35 -15.11 -20.54
CA GLY A 148 -3.55 -14.73 -19.39
C GLY A 148 -4.39 -14.15 -18.26
N SER A 149 -3.81 -14.00 -17.08
CA SER A 149 -4.41 -13.26 -15.96
C SER A 149 -3.51 -12.11 -15.55
N THR A 150 -4.11 -11.01 -15.13
CA THR A 150 -3.39 -9.80 -14.73
C THR A 150 -3.94 -9.26 -13.42
N ILE A 151 -3.06 -8.74 -12.58
CA ILE A 151 -3.40 -7.88 -11.46
C ILE A 151 -2.46 -6.66 -11.45
N ALA A 152 -3.02 -5.48 -11.27
CA ALA A 152 -2.28 -4.25 -11.19
C ALA A 152 -2.71 -3.44 -9.96
N MET A 153 -1.75 -2.75 -9.34
CA MET A 153 -2.00 -1.55 -8.54
C MET A 153 -1.78 -0.36 -9.46
N ASP A 154 -2.86 0.30 -9.81
CA ASP A 154 -2.82 1.41 -10.75
C ASP A 154 -3.58 2.60 -10.16
N THR A 155 -3.14 3.80 -10.49
CA THR A 155 -3.99 4.97 -10.43
C THR A 155 -5.13 4.75 -11.39
N LEU A 156 -6.31 4.45 -10.87
CA LEU A 156 -7.50 4.35 -11.67
C LEU A 156 -7.63 5.64 -12.48
N ASP A 157 -7.51 5.51 -13.78
CA ASP A 157 -7.78 6.62 -14.70
C ASP A 157 -9.16 7.16 -14.37
N ALA A 158 -9.20 8.35 -13.80
CA ALA A 158 -10.47 8.97 -13.46
C ALA A 158 -11.20 9.33 -14.75
N THR A 159 -12.08 8.45 -15.15
CA THR A 159 -13.16 8.83 -16.09
C THR A 159 -14.12 9.82 -15.43
N THR A 160 -14.02 10.01 -14.12
CA THR A 160 -14.82 10.97 -13.35
C THR A 160 -14.16 12.34 -13.38
N ARG A 161 -14.83 13.29 -13.99
CA ARG A 161 -14.44 14.71 -13.95
C ARG A 161 -15.33 15.45 -12.99
N ILE A 162 -14.75 16.07 -11.96
CA ILE A 162 -15.46 17.03 -11.10
C ILE A 162 -15.11 18.43 -11.62
N ALA A 163 -16.10 19.17 -12.08
CA ALA A 163 -15.94 20.51 -12.67
C ALA A 163 -14.87 20.61 -13.77
N GLY A 164 -14.72 19.55 -14.59
CA GLY A 164 -13.76 19.52 -15.70
C GLY A 164 -12.33 19.09 -15.33
N THR A 165 -12.03 18.94 -14.05
CA THR A 165 -10.72 18.49 -13.57
C THR A 165 -10.72 16.96 -13.43
N PRO A 166 -9.74 16.23 -13.99
CA PRO A 166 -9.62 14.79 -13.77
C PRO A 166 -9.34 14.53 -12.28
N VAL A 167 -10.11 13.64 -11.67
CA VAL A 167 -9.89 13.17 -10.31
C VAL A 167 -9.18 11.84 -10.38
N TYR A 168 -7.94 11.81 -9.94
CA TYR A 168 -7.16 10.57 -9.86
C TYR A 168 -7.40 9.91 -8.51
N THR A 169 -7.78 8.64 -8.52
CA THR A 169 -7.85 7.83 -7.31
C THR A 169 -6.51 7.14 -7.11
N PRO A 170 -5.76 7.45 -6.05
CA PRO A 170 -4.41 6.91 -5.87
C PRO A 170 -4.44 5.40 -5.65
N ALA A 171 -3.46 4.68 -6.22
CA ALA A 171 -3.30 3.24 -6.05
C ALA A 171 -3.01 2.84 -4.59
N LEU A 172 -2.33 3.70 -3.86
CA LEU A 172 -2.00 3.52 -2.45
C LEU A 172 -2.27 4.81 -1.70
N GLU A 173 -3.10 4.75 -0.67
CA GLU A 173 -3.41 5.87 0.22
C GLU A 173 -3.10 5.49 1.66
N ILE A 174 -2.28 6.29 2.32
CA ILE A 174 -1.82 6.07 3.69
C ILE A 174 -2.31 7.21 4.56
N GLY A 175 -3.31 6.95 5.39
CA GLY A 175 -3.81 7.89 6.39
C GLY A 175 -3.02 7.76 7.69
N LEU A 176 -2.51 8.87 8.20
CA LEU A 176 -1.73 8.96 9.44
C LEU A 176 -2.60 9.53 10.57
N THR A 177 -2.46 8.98 11.76
CA THR A 177 -3.15 9.49 12.96
C THR A 177 -2.14 9.89 14.01
N PHE A 178 -2.21 11.15 14.42
CA PHE A 178 -1.36 11.71 15.46
C PHE A 178 -2.18 11.93 16.74
N VAL A 179 -1.61 11.61 17.88
CA VAL A 179 -2.24 11.83 19.19
C VAL A 179 -1.32 12.66 20.07
N PRO A 180 -1.88 13.51 20.96
CA PRO A 180 -1.10 14.20 21.98
C PRO A 180 -0.37 13.20 22.87
N CYS A 181 0.86 13.50 23.25
CA CYS A 181 1.61 12.71 24.22
C CYS A 181 1.01 12.86 25.62
N SER A 182 0.60 11.76 26.23
CA SER A 182 0.21 11.74 27.62
C SER A 182 1.48 11.94 28.49
N GLY A 183 1.66 13.12 29.12
CA GLY A 183 2.73 13.28 30.11
C GLY A 183 3.58 14.55 30.06
N ALA A 184 3.29 15.52 29.22
CA ALA A 184 3.87 16.86 29.39
C ALA A 184 3.10 17.66 30.46
N VAL A 185 2.98 17.14 31.67
CA VAL A 185 2.71 18.02 32.81
C VAL A 185 3.99 18.78 33.05
N THR A 186 4.03 20.00 32.52
CA THR A 186 5.05 21.01 32.87
C THR A 186 5.02 21.17 34.37
N ARG A 187 5.97 20.56 35.10
CA ARG A 187 6.28 20.99 36.47
C ARG A 187 6.80 22.40 36.32
N ALA A 188 5.90 23.38 36.48
CA ALA A 188 6.31 24.73 36.81
C ALA A 188 7.15 24.61 38.10
N ARG A 189 8.44 24.87 38.00
CA ARG A 189 9.27 25.09 39.16
C ARG A 189 8.79 26.40 39.77
N ALA A 190 8.27 26.33 41.00
CA ALA A 190 8.09 27.43 41.88
C ALA A 190 9.45 27.93 42.39
#